data_a6419630201a8a4fb3f296118f4a0627
#
_entry.id   a6419630201a8a4fb3f296118f4a0627
#
_cell.length_a   1.000
_cell.length_b   1.000
_cell.length_c   1.000
_cell.angle_alpha   90.00
_cell.angle_beta   90.00
_cell.angle_gamma   90.00
#
_symmetry.space_group_name_H-M   'P 1'
#
loop_
_entity.id
_entity.type
_entity.pdbx_description
1 polymer ?
#
loop_
_entity_poly.entity_id
_entity_poly.type
_entity_poly.pdbx_seq_one_letter_code
_entity_poly.pdbx_strand_id
1 'polypeptide(L)'
;MLTAVERLSRNDRICAVAAAAAHDLNDDLTVILTSVSDSIRSLEPGHPVRGLLLDLQSAAQRCAWTASGLLNFTARRGVRPSAASMGRLVQEEMR
;
A
#
# COMPACT_ATOMS: atom_id res chain seq x y z
N MET A 1 -17.71 10.34 -26.20
CA MET A 1 -18.31 9.69 -25.02
C MET A 1 -17.97 8.20 -25.03
N LEU A 2 -17.55 7.66 -23.90
CA LEU A 2 -17.17 6.25 -23.80
C LEU A 2 -18.39 5.34 -23.78
N THR A 3 -18.31 4.20 -24.46
CA THR A 3 -19.34 3.17 -24.36
C THR A 3 -19.34 2.53 -22.97
N ALA A 4 -20.38 1.77 -22.62
CA ALA A 4 -20.43 1.07 -21.34
C ALA A 4 -19.26 0.09 -21.19
N VAL A 5 -18.90 -0.62 -22.27
CA VAL A 5 -17.78 -1.58 -22.26
C VAL A 5 -16.45 -0.84 -22.04
N GLU A 6 -16.26 0.29 -22.71
CA GLU A 6 -15.04 1.07 -22.55
C GLU A 6 -14.90 1.60 -21.12
N ARG A 7 -16.00 2.04 -20.50
CA ARG A 7 -15.98 2.50 -19.12
C ARG A 7 -15.64 1.39 -18.14
N LEU A 8 -16.19 0.19 -18.33
CA LEU A 8 -15.88 -0.96 -17.49
C LEU A 8 -14.41 -1.35 -17.61
N SER A 9 -13.89 -1.40 -18.83
CA SER A 9 -12.49 -1.70 -19.07
C SER A 9 -11.56 -0.67 -18.42
N ARG A 10 -11.93 0.62 -18.54
CA ARG A 10 -11.17 1.71 -17.90
C ARG A 10 -11.18 1.60 -16.40
N ASN A 11 -12.34 1.30 -15.79
CA ASN A 11 -12.47 1.13 -14.34
C ASN A 11 -11.64 -0.06 -13.85
N ASP A 12 -11.61 -1.16 -14.60
CA ASP A 12 -10.81 -2.32 -14.27
C ASP A 12 -9.32 -1.99 -14.28
N ARG A 13 -8.86 -1.18 -15.24
CA ARG A 13 -7.47 -0.75 -15.30
C ARG A 13 -7.11 0.18 -14.14
N ILE A 14 -8.01 1.10 -13.79
CA ILE A 14 -7.81 1.97 -12.63
C ILE A 14 -7.71 1.15 -11.36
N CYS A 15 -8.57 0.17 -11.17
CA CYS A 15 -8.53 -0.72 -10.02
C CYS A 15 -7.24 -1.54 -9.98
N ALA A 16 -6.75 -2.01 -11.14
CA ALA A 16 -5.51 -2.77 -11.21
C ALA A 16 -4.30 -1.91 -10.83
N VAL A 17 -4.25 -0.66 -11.31
CA VAL A 17 -3.18 0.27 -10.94
C VAL A 17 -3.25 0.61 -9.46
N ALA A 18 -4.44 0.85 -8.93
CA ALA A 18 -4.64 1.14 -7.51
C ALA A 18 -4.20 -0.04 -6.65
N ALA A 19 -4.52 -1.27 -7.07
CA ALA A 19 -4.10 -2.47 -6.35
C ALA A 19 -2.58 -2.63 -6.35
N ALA A 20 -1.94 -2.37 -7.49
CA ALA A 20 -0.49 -2.42 -7.60
C ALA A 20 0.17 -1.39 -6.69
N ALA A 21 -0.32 -0.15 -6.70
CA ALA A 21 0.20 0.91 -5.85
C ALA A 21 0.01 0.59 -4.36
N ALA A 22 -1.17 0.08 -3.99
CA ALA A 22 -1.47 -0.27 -2.60
C ALA A 22 -0.58 -1.43 -2.13
N HIS A 23 -0.32 -2.40 -2.99
CA HIS A 23 0.56 -3.52 -2.66
C HIS A 23 2.00 -3.03 -2.41
N ASP A 24 2.52 -2.20 -3.30
CA ASP A 24 3.86 -1.65 -3.16
C ASP A 24 3.97 -0.79 -1.91
N LEU A 25 2.96 0.05 -1.65
CA LEU A 25 2.91 0.86 -0.45
C LEU A 25 2.89 -0.01 0.80
N ASN A 26 2.11 -1.09 0.79
CA ASN A 26 2.01 -2.00 1.92
C ASN A 26 3.35 -2.68 2.21
N ASP A 27 4.09 -3.06 1.16
CA ASP A 27 5.43 -3.63 1.31
C ASP A 27 6.40 -2.63 1.93
N ASP A 28 6.38 -1.39 1.45
CA ASP A 28 7.22 -0.32 1.99
C ASP A 28 6.86 -0.01 3.45
N LEU A 29 5.58 0.02 3.76
CA LEU A 29 5.12 0.24 5.14
C LEU A 29 5.53 -0.90 6.06
N THR A 30 5.59 -2.13 5.56
CA THR A 30 6.08 -3.27 6.34
C THR A 30 7.54 -3.06 6.72
N VAL A 31 8.36 -2.59 5.79
CA VAL A 31 9.77 -2.28 6.07
C VAL A 31 9.88 -1.15 7.10
N ILE A 32 9.09 -0.10 6.92
CA ILE A 32 9.10 1.04 7.85
C ILE A 32 8.68 0.59 9.25
N LEU A 33 7.59 -0.18 9.37
CA LEU A 33 7.09 -0.66 10.64
C LEU A 33 8.09 -1.57 11.34
N THR A 34 8.72 -2.47 10.60
CA THR A 34 9.75 -3.35 11.15
C THR A 34 10.93 -2.55 11.67
N SER A 35 11.41 -1.57 10.89
CA SER A 35 12.54 -0.73 11.25
C SER A 35 12.23 0.13 12.48
N VAL A 36 11.04 0.72 12.52
CA VAL A 36 10.61 1.55 13.66
C VAL A 36 10.46 0.69 14.90
N SER A 37 9.84 -0.48 14.79
CA SER A 37 9.66 -1.39 15.92
C SER A 37 10.99 -1.85 16.50
N ASP A 38 11.95 -2.19 15.63
CA ASP A 38 13.30 -2.58 16.06
C ASP A 38 14.01 -1.42 16.74
N SER A 39 13.85 -0.21 16.21
CA SER A 39 14.45 0.99 16.81
C SER A 39 13.89 1.25 18.21
N ILE A 40 12.58 1.11 18.39
CA ILE A 40 11.94 1.30 19.70
C ILE A 40 12.49 0.30 20.71
N ARG A 41 12.62 -0.97 20.31
CA ARG A 41 13.14 -2.02 21.19
C ARG A 41 14.59 -1.80 21.58
N SER A 42 15.35 -1.11 20.72
CA SER A 42 16.76 -0.82 20.96
C SER A 42 17.00 0.38 21.87
N LEU A 43 15.97 1.21 22.09
CA LEU A 43 16.06 2.39 22.93
C LEU A 43 15.88 2.05 24.40
N GLU A 44 16.63 2.73 25.25
CA GLU A 44 16.41 2.65 26.69
C GLU A 44 15.07 3.28 27.06
N PRO A 45 14.40 2.77 28.13
CA PRO A 45 13.19 3.40 28.64
C PRO A 45 13.44 4.88 28.95
N GLY A 46 12.54 5.75 28.50
CA GLY A 46 12.65 7.17 28.74
C GLY A 46 13.51 7.93 27.73
N HIS A 47 14.02 7.26 26.68
CA HIS A 47 14.78 7.96 25.65
C HIS A 47 13.91 9.04 24.97
N PRO A 48 14.45 10.27 24.75
CA PRO A 48 13.65 11.37 24.21
C PRO A 48 13.03 11.10 22.86
N VAL A 49 13.65 10.26 22.02
CA VAL A 49 13.18 9.96 20.66
C VAL A 49 12.06 8.92 20.66
N ARG A 50 11.87 8.20 21.77
CA ARG A 50 10.89 7.11 21.83
C ARG A 50 9.48 7.56 21.48
N GLY A 51 9.06 8.74 21.96
CA GLY A 51 7.72 9.28 21.65
C GLY A 51 7.52 9.54 20.17
N LEU A 52 8.55 10.07 19.51
CA LEU A 52 8.50 10.31 18.05
C LEU A 52 8.40 9.00 17.28
N LEU A 53 9.13 7.98 17.69
CA LEU A 53 9.06 6.67 17.03
C LEU A 53 7.70 6.00 17.23
N LEU A 54 7.10 6.16 18.39
CA LEU A 54 5.74 5.64 18.64
C LEU A 54 4.71 6.34 17.76
N ASP A 55 4.84 7.65 17.56
CA ASP A 55 3.96 8.41 16.67
C ASP A 55 4.13 7.94 15.22
N LEU A 56 5.38 7.72 14.79
CA LEU A 56 5.67 7.19 13.46
C LEU A 56 5.06 5.80 13.27
N GLN A 57 5.20 4.94 14.26
CA GLN A 57 4.63 3.60 14.21
C GLN A 57 3.11 3.66 14.03
N SER A 58 2.44 4.51 14.80
CA SER A 58 0.99 4.68 14.69
C SER A 58 0.57 5.18 13.31
N ALA A 59 1.29 6.17 12.77
CA ALA A 59 1.00 6.72 11.45
C ALA A 59 1.18 5.65 10.36
N ALA A 60 2.27 4.90 10.42
CA ALA A 60 2.54 3.84 9.46
C ALA A 60 1.49 2.72 9.54
N GLN A 61 1.02 2.39 10.75
CA GLN A 61 -0.04 1.40 10.93
C GLN A 61 -1.36 1.86 10.30
N ARG A 62 -1.70 3.15 10.44
CA ARG A 62 -2.90 3.70 9.79
C ARG A 62 -2.78 3.64 8.27
N CYS A 63 -1.61 3.96 7.73
CA CYS A 63 -1.38 3.87 6.29
C CYS A 63 -1.49 2.42 5.80
N ALA A 64 -0.95 1.48 6.55
CA ALA A 64 -1.02 0.05 6.21
C ALA A 64 -2.48 -0.43 6.24
N TRP A 65 -3.27 0.02 7.19
CA TRP A 65 -4.68 -0.28 7.25
C TRP A 65 -5.42 0.21 6.01
N THR A 66 -5.16 1.44 5.59
CA THR A 66 -5.75 2.04 4.40
C THR A 66 -5.36 1.27 3.13
N ALA A 67 -4.07 0.92 3.00
CA ALA A 67 -3.59 0.15 1.86
C ALA A 67 -4.24 -1.23 1.81
N SER A 68 -4.35 -1.90 2.95
CA SER A 68 -5.01 -3.21 3.04
C SER A 68 -6.49 -3.13 2.68
N GLY A 69 -7.17 -2.07 3.10
CA GLY A 69 -8.56 -1.84 2.73
C GLY A 69 -8.74 -1.68 1.23
N LEU A 70 -7.83 -0.96 0.58
CA LEU A 70 -7.86 -0.79 -0.86
C LEU A 70 -7.59 -2.10 -1.59
N LEU A 71 -6.63 -2.89 -1.12
CA LEU A 71 -6.36 -4.22 -1.67
C LEU A 71 -7.57 -5.14 -1.57
N ASN A 72 -8.24 -5.14 -0.42
CA ASN A 72 -9.45 -5.94 -0.21
C ASN A 72 -10.58 -5.50 -1.13
N PHE A 73 -10.74 -4.19 -1.31
CA PHE A 73 -11.74 -3.64 -2.21
C PHE A 73 -11.50 -4.10 -3.64
N THR A 74 -10.26 -3.99 -4.13
CA THR A 74 -9.93 -4.40 -5.50
C THR A 74 -10.04 -5.91 -5.69
N ALA A 75 -9.70 -6.69 -4.68
CA ALA A 75 -9.85 -8.15 -4.73
C ALA A 75 -11.32 -8.56 -4.88
N ARG A 76 -12.24 -7.88 -4.18
CA ARG A 76 -13.67 -8.13 -4.29
C ARG A 76 -14.20 -7.83 -5.69
N ARG A 77 -13.55 -6.91 -6.40
CA ARG A 77 -13.92 -6.57 -7.77
C ARG A 77 -13.26 -7.49 -8.80
N GLY A 78 -12.63 -8.56 -8.36
CA GLY A 78 -11.99 -9.53 -9.24
C GLY A 78 -10.60 -9.17 -9.69
N VAL A 79 -10.01 -8.08 -9.17
CA VAL A 79 -8.64 -7.70 -9.46
C VAL A 79 -7.74 -8.38 -8.45
N ARG A 80 -6.89 -9.30 -8.92
CA ARG A 80 -5.98 -10.04 -8.05
C ARG A 80 -4.55 -9.63 -8.37
N PRO A 81 -3.95 -8.77 -7.54
CA PRO A 81 -2.57 -8.35 -7.77
C PRO A 81 -1.61 -9.51 -7.54
N SER A 82 -0.66 -9.66 -8.47
CA SER A 82 0.50 -10.49 -8.28
C SER A 82 1.72 -9.61 -8.51
N ALA A 83 2.86 -9.94 -7.91
CA ALA A 83 4.06 -9.12 -8.00
C ALA A 83 4.45 -8.83 -9.45
N ALA A 84 4.45 -9.86 -10.30
CA ALA A 84 4.83 -9.71 -11.71
C ALA A 84 3.82 -8.86 -12.48
N SER A 85 2.52 -9.11 -12.29
CA SER A 85 1.46 -8.36 -12.98
C SER A 85 1.46 -6.91 -12.56
N MET A 86 1.66 -6.64 -11.28
CA MET A 86 1.65 -5.29 -10.74
C MET A 86 2.81 -4.45 -11.29
N GLY A 87 4.01 -5.02 -11.33
CA GLY A 87 5.16 -4.33 -11.90
C GLY A 87 4.93 -3.96 -13.34
N ARG A 88 4.37 -4.87 -14.13
CA ARG A 88 4.07 -4.62 -15.53
C ARG A 88 3.02 -3.53 -15.71
N LEU A 89 1.94 -3.59 -14.93
CA LEU A 89 0.86 -2.61 -15.02
C LEU A 89 1.33 -1.20 -14.67
N VAL A 90 2.13 -1.08 -13.62
CA VAL A 90 2.68 0.21 -13.23
C VAL A 90 3.59 0.77 -14.31
N GLN A 91 4.44 -0.06 -14.90
CA GLN A 91 5.33 0.37 -15.98
C GLN A 91 4.54 0.83 -17.20
N GLU A 92 3.49 0.11 -17.59
CA GLU A 92 2.66 0.47 -18.73
C GLU A 92 1.95 1.81 -18.51
N GLU A 93 1.43 2.06 -17.33
CA GLU A 93 0.71 3.30 -17.03
C GLU A 93 1.65 4.50 -16.86
N MET A 94 2.89 4.28 -16.54
CA MET A 94 3.89 5.34 -16.36
C MET A 94 4.60 5.75 -17.65
N ARG A 95 4.37 5.05 -18.75
CA ARG A 95 4.98 5.37 -20.05
C ARG A 95 4.19 6.39 -20.85
#